data_e322f38c8cd618735424c2b28d7a63a8
#
_entry.id   e322f38c8cd618735424c2b28d7a63a8
#
_cell.length_a   1.000
_cell.length_b   1.000
_cell.length_c   1.000
_cell.angle_alpha   90.00
_cell.angle_beta   90.00
_cell.angle_gamma   90.00
#
_symmetry.space_group_name_H-M   'P 1'
#
loop_
_entity.id
_entity.type
_entity.pdbx_description
1 polymer ?
#
loop_
_entity_poly.entity_id
_entity_poly.type
_entity_poly.pdbx_seq_one_letter_code
_entity_poly.pdbx_strand_id
1 'polypeptide(L)'
;MTRTKLFTAILVTVILQASTLAWGAESLQKIRVGFPSLAFSYLPYYVAYEKGFLKKHNLEAEYIQMRTTIQPSAVINGNINFFPSVSTGMSAAASGLPLVVVLNFYDGAPWMLVTNKEINKPQDLIGKTVAVSGLRTAPHLFLQAALKKWEIPEKDVSIISTGGTSDSFMALASKQVVGTVLTPPFDDKAVSIGFKKFMFLGDLADIPYVGVMTSQNEIKNNRETIRRTLAALMESVAWIRANREESVKMIVGKFKVNQTEAEGTYATLVKMLNKDGRLNPKVARGYIDLLRQDRPIAADFDPQKIVDLSMLPAAR
;
A
#
# COMPACT_ATOMS: atom_id res chain seq x y z
N MET A 1 -47.86 -51.67 -28.97
CA MET A 1 -46.47 -51.17 -29.10
C MET A 1 -46.38 -49.65 -28.99
N THR A 2 -47.13 -48.96 -28.13
CA THR A 2 -47.15 -47.45 -28.19
C THR A 2 -47.04 -46.75 -26.87
N ARG A 3 -47.13 -47.45 -25.76
CA ARG A 3 -46.99 -46.77 -24.45
C ARG A 3 -45.56 -46.79 -23.88
N THR A 4 -44.73 -47.77 -24.17
CA THR A 4 -43.35 -47.89 -23.66
C THR A 4 -42.37 -46.95 -24.34
N LYS A 5 -42.57 -46.59 -25.61
CA LYS A 5 -41.74 -45.65 -26.36
C LYS A 5 -41.95 -44.20 -25.97
N LEU A 6 -43.16 -43.86 -25.46
CA LEU A 6 -43.43 -42.50 -24.99
C LEU A 6 -42.76 -42.17 -23.65
N PHE A 7 -42.68 -43.13 -22.71
CA PHE A 7 -42.00 -42.98 -21.44
C PHE A 7 -40.48 -42.85 -21.56
N THR A 8 -39.88 -43.57 -22.52
CA THR A 8 -38.42 -43.49 -22.76
C THR A 8 -38.02 -42.15 -23.37
N ALA A 9 -38.85 -41.56 -24.24
CA ALA A 9 -38.58 -40.25 -24.84
C ALA A 9 -38.68 -39.11 -23.82
N ILE A 10 -39.64 -39.16 -22.89
CA ILE A 10 -39.82 -38.15 -21.85
C ILE A 10 -38.65 -38.22 -20.81
N LEU A 11 -38.20 -39.42 -20.47
CA LEU A 11 -37.08 -39.60 -19.51
C LEU A 11 -35.74 -39.08 -20.09
N VAL A 12 -35.49 -39.28 -21.38
CA VAL A 12 -34.27 -38.77 -22.06
C VAL A 12 -34.31 -37.26 -22.18
N THR A 13 -35.46 -36.63 -22.42
CA THR A 13 -35.59 -35.18 -22.54
C THR A 13 -35.38 -34.47 -21.17
N VAL A 14 -35.84 -35.07 -20.06
CA VAL A 14 -35.66 -34.55 -18.73
C VAL A 14 -34.19 -34.66 -18.26
N ILE A 15 -33.46 -35.71 -18.65
CA ILE A 15 -32.04 -35.88 -18.36
C ILE A 15 -31.17 -34.90 -19.14
N LEU A 16 -31.54 -34.56 -20.40
CA LEU A 16 -30.82 -33.55 -21.19
C LEU A 16 -31.03 -32.12 -20.67
N GLN A 17 -32.18 -31.80 -20.06
CA GLN A 17 -32.42 -30.48 -19.47
C GLN A 17 -31.78 -30.30 -18.09
N ALA A 18 -31.49 -31.35 -17.35
CA ALA A 18 -30.79 -31.29 -16.08
C ALA A 18 -29.27 -31.06 -16.24
N SER A 19 -28.72 -31.32 -17.43
CA SER A 19 -27.28 -31.17 -17.69
C SER A 19 -26.86 -29.73 -17.99
N THR A 20 -27.78 -28.77 -18.15
CA THR A 20 -27.46 -27.36 -18.48
C THR A 20 -27.44 -26.43 -17.25
N LEU A 21 -27.70 -26.94 -16.06
CA LEU A 21 -27.73 -26.15 -14.82
C LEU A 21 -26.49 -26.32 -13.91
N ALA A 22 -25.50 -27.10 -14.32
CA ALA A 22 -24.20 -27.10 -13.73
C ALA A 22 -23.33 -25.96 -14.31
N TRP A 23 -23.80 -24.72 -14.21
CA TRP A 23 -22.91 -23.60 -14.27
C TRP A 23 -22.01 -23.71 -13.03
N GLY A 24 -20.86 -24.35 -13.20
CA GLY A 24 -19.86 -24.46 -12.19
C GLY A 24 -19.57 -23.05 -11.67
N ALA A 25 -19.74 -22.82 -10.39
CA ALA A 25 -19.27 -21.59 -9.76
C ALA A 25 -17.79 -21.47 -10.12
N GLU A 26 -17.48 -20.54 -11.02
CA GLU A 26 -16.10 -20.27 -11.44
C GLU A 26 -15.29 -20.04 -10.18
N SER A 27 -14.30 -20.88 -9.91
CA SER A 27 -13.49 -20.77 -8.71
C SER A 27 -12.80 -19.39 -8.71
N LEU A 28 -12.92 -18.67 -7.58
CA LEU A 28 -12.30 -17.37 -7.46
C LEU A 28 -10.79 -17.47 -7.76
N GLN A 29 -10.30 -16.59 -8.61
CA GLN A 29 -8.87 -16.48 -8.90
C GLN A 29 -8.15 -15.99 -7.68
N LYS A 30 -7.20 -16.77 -7.16
CA LYS A 30 -6.36 -16.35 -6.03
C LYS A 30 -5.33 -15.32 -6.45
N ILE A 31 -5.20 -14.26 -5.66
CA ILE A 31 -4.15 -13.26 -5.76
C ILE A 31 -3.45 -13.12 -4.40
N ARG A 32 -2.14 -13.00 -4.41
CA ARG A 32 -1.33 -12.82 -3.20
C ARG A 32 -0.78 -11.40 -3.15
N VAL A 33 -1.00 -10.74 -2.02
CA VAL A 33 -0.55 -9.34 -1.81
C VAL A 33 0.34 -9.27 -0.59
N GLY A 34 1.56 -8.77 -0.76
CA GLY A 34 2.54 -8.66 0.32
C GLY A 34 2.41 -7.33 1.06
N PHE A 35 2.12 -7.35 2.37
CA PHE A 35 2.00 -6.16 3.21
C PHE A 35 3.10 -6.08 4.25
N PRO A 36 3.70 -4.89 4.52
CA PRO A 36 4.74 -4.76 5.55
C PRO A 36 4.16 -4.80 6.96
N SER A 37 2.99 -4.22 7.16
CA SER A 37 2.31 -4.15 8.46
C SER A 37 0.86 -3.73 8.30
N LEU A 38 0.09 -3.79 9.39
CA LEU A 38 -1.24 -3.20 9.42
C LEU A 38 -1.11 -1.67 9.46
N ALA A 39 -1.67 -0.95 8.48
CA ALA A 39 -1.67 0.52 8.42
C ALA A 39 -2.93 1.04 7.74
N PHE A 40 -3.37 2.24 8.10
CA PHE A 40 -4.57 2.89 7.52
C PHE A 40 -4.45 3.14 6.03
N SER A 41 -3.26 3.44 5.55
CA SER A 41 -3.01 3.69 4.14
C SER A 41 -3.39 2.52 3.24
N TYR A 42 -3.55 1.31 3.82
CA TYR A 42 -4.05 0.13 3.11
C TYR A 42 -5.57 -0.03 3.19
N LEU A 43 -6.30 0.98 3.69
CA LEU A 43 -7.76 0.94 3.79
C LEU A 43 -8.45 0.51 2.48
N PRO A 44 -8.04 0.96 1.28
CA PRO A 44 -8.64 0.50 0.03
C PRO A 44 -8.57 -1.02 -0.15
N TYR A 45 -7.48 -1.66 0.23
CA TYR A 45 -7.36 -3.12 0.17
C TYR A 45 -8.28 -3.83 1.16
N TYR A 46 -8.37 -3.31 2.40
CA TYR A 46 -9.24 -3.89 3.42
C TYR A 46 -10.71 -3.76 3.04
N VAL A 47 -11.12 -2.61 2.53
CA VAL A 47 -12.48 -2.38 2.04
C VAL A 47 -12.78 -3.29 0.84
N ALA A 48 -11.87 -3.42 -0.13
CA ALA A 48 -12.04 -4.30 -1.28
C ALA A 48 -12.27 -5.76 -0.86
N TYR A 49 -11.59 -6.21 0.19
CA TYR A 49 -11.75 -7.54 0.76
C TYR A 49 -13.05 -7.68 1.54
N GLU A 50 -13.27 -6.82 2.56
CA GLU A 50 -14.37 -6.96 3.52
C GLU A 50 -15.75 -6.63 2.93
N LYS A 51 -15.81 -5.69 1.96
CA LYS A 51 -17.05 -5.34 1.26
C LYS A 51 -17.32 -6.23 0.03
N GLY A 52 -16.44 -7.21 -0.23
CA GLY A 52 -16.65 -8.20 -1.28
C GLY A 52 -16.36 -7.69 -2.69
N PHE A 53 -15.72 -6.52 -2.88
CA PHE A 53 -15.39 -6.01 -4.22
C PHE A 53 -14.44 -6.96 -4.96
N LEU A 54 -13.48 -7.59 -4.28
CA LEU A 54 -12.63 -8.60 -4.90
C LEU A 54 -13.46 -9.79 -5.40
N LYS A 55 -14.38 -10.32 -4.59
CA LYS A 55 -15.26 -11.42 -4.98
C LYS A 55 -16.17 -11.06 -6.16
N LYS A 56 -16.69 -9.83 -6.20
CA LYS A 56 -17.47 -9.30 -7.32
C LYS A 56 -16.69 -9.35 -8.64
N HIS A 57 -15.37 -9.24 -8.56
CA HIS A 57 -14.45 -9.33 -9.69
C HIS A 57 -13.82 -10.73 -9.85
N ASN A 58 -14.44 -11.79 -9.31
CA ASN A 58 -13.94 -13.16 -9.33
C ASN A 58 -12.53 -13.34 -8.77
N LEU A 59 -12.20 -12.60 -7.69
CA LEU A 59 -10.91 -12.63 -7.03
C LEU A 59 -11.03 -13.01 -5.56
N GLU A 60 -10.05 -13.76 -5.06
CA GLU A 60 -9.81 -14.03 -3.66
C GLU A 60 -8.39 -13.58 -3.29
N ALA A 61 -8.26 -12.65 -2.33
CA ALA A 61 -6.96 -12.15 -1.92
C ALA A 61 -6.44 -12.89 -0.68
N GLU A 62 -5.20 -13.33 -0.77
CA GLU A 62 -4.37 -13.76 0.35
C GLU A 62 -3.40 -12.63 0.71
N TYR A 63 -3.49 -12.12 1.94
CA TYR A 63 -2.64 -11.04 2.45
C TYR A 63 -1.48 -11.63 3.25
N ILE A 64 -0.26 -11.45 2.75
CA ILE A 64 0.96 -12.02 3.30
C ILE A 64 1.79 -10.93 3.95
N GLN A 65 2.03 -11.05 5.26
CA GLN A 65 2.92 -10.09 5.94
C GLN A 65 4.38 -10.37 5.59
N MET A 66 5.07 -9.33 5.10
CA MET A 66 6.49 -9.40 4.75
C MET A 66 7.15 -8.02 4.82
N ARG A 67 8.43 -7.99 5.13
CA ARG A 67 9.20 -6.73 5.18
C ARG A 67 9.16 -6.00 3.84
N THR A 68 9.08 -4.67 3.88
CA THR A 68 9.04 -3.82 2.69
C THR A 68 10.19 -4.10 1.72
N THR A 69 11.38 -4.35 2.25
CA THR A 69 12.61 -4.55 1.45
C THR A 69 12.63 -5.84 0.65
N ILE A 70 11.83 -6.86 1.01
CA ILE A 70 11.76 -8.12 0.27
C ILE A 70 10.60 -8.18 -0.73
N GLN A 71 9.65 -7.24 -0.68
CA GLN A 71 8.49 -7.21 -1.58
C GLN A 71 8.88 -7.20 -3.08
N PRO A 72 9.88 -6.40 -3.52
CA PRO A 72 10.34 -6.40 -4.91
C PRO A 72 10.78 -7.78 -5.41
N SER A 73 11.62 -8.48 -4.65
CA SER A 73 12.06 -9.82 -5.04
C SER A 73 10.95 -10.86 -4.98
N ALA A 74 10.04 -10.74 -4.00
CA ALA A 74 8.93 -11.67 -3.87
C ALA A 74 7.97 -11.60 -5.08
N VAL A 75 7.68 -10.39 -5.62
CA VAL A 75 6.82 -10.26 -6.81
C VAL A 75 7.54 -10.70 -8.08
N ILE A 76 8.83 -10.43 -8.22
CA ILE A 76 9.62 -10.87 -9.38
C ILE A 76 9.68 -12.39 -9.45
N ASN A 77 9.83 -13.06 -8.30
CA ASN A 77 9.88 -14.52 -8.20
C ASN A 77 8.50 -15.20 -8.24
N GLY A 78 7.40 -14.43 -8.37
CA GLY A 78 6.04 -14.98 -8.41
C GLY A 78 5.50 -15.50 -7.07
N ASN A 79 6.16 -15.20 -5.95
CA ASN A 79 5.69 -15.56 -4.61
C ASN A 79 4.45 -14.74 -4.21
N ILE A 80 4.35 -13.51 -4.69
CA ILE A 80 3.19 -12.63 -4.60
C ILE A 80 2.87 -12.02 -5.98
N ASN A 81 1.62 -11.59 -6.19
CA ASN A 81 1.22 -10.91 -7.42
C ASN A 81 1.41 -9.38 -7.30
N PHE A 82 1.19 -8.85 -6.09
CA PHE A 82 1.19 -7.41 -5.85
C PHE A 82 1.80 -7.05 -4.51
N PHE A 83 2.30 -5.82 -4.43
CA PHE A 83 2.65 -5.18 -3.16
C PHE A 83 2.32 -3.68 -3.18
N PRO A 84 2.01 -3.06 -2.01
CA PRO A 84 1.47 -1.71 -1.95
C PRO A 84 2.52 -0.61 -1.90
N SER A 85 3.79 -0.91 -1.62
CA SER A 85 4.84 0.07 -1.31
C SER A 85 5.40 0.70 -2.60
N VAL A 86 4.71 1.70 -3.17
CA VAL A 86 5.04 2.32 -4.48
C VAL A 86 6.44 2.90 -4.47
N SER A 87 6.81 3.69 -3.46
CA SER A 87 8.16 4.25 -3.37
C SER A 87 9.27 3.19 -3.39
N THR A 88 9.10 2.10 -2.64
CA THR A 88 10.05 0.98 -2.64
C THR A 88 10.14 0.32 -4.02
N GLY A 89 8.99 0.08 -4.65
CA GLY A 89 8.93 -0.53 -5.98
C GLY A 89 9.55 0.36 -7.06
N MET A 90 9.24 1.65 -7.06
CA MET A 90 9.84 2.61 -8.01
C MET A 90 11.34 2.75 -7.81
N SER A 91 11.81 2.77 -6.57
CA SER A 91 13.25 2.78 -6.26
C SER A 91 13.97 1.55 -6.77
N ALA A 92 13.37 0.37 -6.64
CA ALA A 92 13.90 -0.88 -7.16
C ALA A 92 13.85 -0.91 -8.70
N ALA A 93 12.76 -0.44 -9.31
CA ALA A 93 12.61 -0.33 -10.75
C ALA A 93 13.63 0.65 -11.39
N ALA A 94 13.86 1.80 -10.75
CA ALA A 94 14.88 2.76 -11.18
C ALA A 94 16.31 2.20 -11.08
N SER A 95 16.51 1.16 -10.26
CA SER A 95 17.76 0.39 -10.18
C SER A 95 17.82 -0.79 -11.17
N GLY A 96 16.86 -0.88 -12.11
CA GLY A 96 16.84 -1.87 -13.19
C GLY A 96 16.00 -3.12 -12.93
N LEU A 97 15.28 -3.23 -11.79
CA LEU A 97 14.40 -4.37 -11.55
C LEU A 97 13.13 -4.27 -12.41
N PRO A 98 12.58 -5.39 -12.93
CA PRO A 98 11.44 -5.42 -13.84
C PRO A 98 10.11 -5.22 -13.10
N LEU A 99 9.94 -4.05 -12.46
CA LEU A 99 8.78 -3.68 -11.66
C LEU A 99 8.04 -2.50 -12.29
N VAL A 100 6.73 -2.44 -12.06
CA VAL A 100 5.84 -1.44 -12.65
C VAL A 100 4.80 -0.99 -11.63
N VAL A 101 4.56 0.32 -11.56
CA VAL A 101 3.41 0.92 -10.89
C VAL A 101 2.18 0.75 -11.78
N VAL A 102 1.13 0.13 -11.28
CA VAL A 102 -0.12 -0.05 -12.03
C VAL A 102 -1.30 0.71 -11.42
N LEU A 103 -1.16 1.21 -10.20
CA LEU A 103 -2.10 2.10 -9.51
C LEU A 103 -1.38 2.85 -8.40
N ASN A 104 -1.76 4.11 -8.16
CA ASN A 104 -1.27 4.90 -7.04
C ASN A 104 -2.44 5.51 -6.25
N PHE A 105 -2.55 5.19 -4.97
CA PHE A 105 -3.60 5.74 -4.11
C PHE A 105 -3.27 7.12 -3.58
N TYR A 106 -1.99 7.42 -3.32
CA TYR A 106 -1.58 8.65 -2.65
C TYR A 106 -0.29 9.19 -3.24
N ASP A 107 -0.30 10.45 -3.66
CA ASP A 107 0.87 11.18 -4.16
C ASP A 107 1.78 11.74 -3.05
N GLY A 108 1.42 11.54 -1.81
CA GLY A 108 2.18 11.90 -0.63
C GLY A 108 1.82 11.00 0.53
N ALA A 109 2.49 11.15 1.66
CA ALA A 109 2.26 10.32 2.83
C ALA A 109 2.21 11.14 4.12
N PRO A 110 1.33 10.80 5.07
CA PRO A 110 1.23 11.48 6.34
C PRO A 110 2.34 11.02 7.31
N TRP A 111 3.58 11.13 6.89
CA TRP A 111 4.73 10.79 7.73
C TRP A 111 4.95 11.82 8.82
N MET A 112 5.06 11.33 10.04
CA MET A 112 5.31 12.10 11.25
C MET A 112 6.58 11.59 11.92
N LEU A 113 7.54 12.45 12.19
CA LEU A 113 8.60 12.14 13.13
C LEU A 113 8.01 12.25 14.54
N VAL A 114 7.98 11.13 15.23
CA VAL A 114 7.53 11.04 16.63
C VAL A 114 8.73 10.76 17.51
N THR A 115 8.85 11.46 18.61
CA THR A 115 10.01 11.35 19.52
C THR A 115 9.57 11.21 20.97
N ASN A 116 10.51 10.82 21.83
CA ASN A 116 10.34 10.98 23.26
C ASN A 116 10.26 12.49 23.62
N LYS A 117 9.82 12.81 24.83
CA LYS A 117 9.59 14.19 25.27
C LYS A 117 10.89 15.00 25.43
N GLU A 118 12.03 14.35 25.56
CA GLU A 118 13.35 14.96 25.79
C GLU A 118 13.92 15.62 24.52
N ILE A 119 13.50 15.16 23.32
CA ILE A 119 13.93 15.76 22.06
C ILE A 119 13.15 17.05 21.83
N ASN A 120 13.71 18.21 22.12
CA ASN A 120 13.04 19.50 22.03
C ASN A 120 13.41 20.29 20.77
N LYS A 121 14.58 20.02 20.20
CA LYS A 121 15.08 20.62 18.95
C LYS A 121 15.76 19.53 18.11
N PRO A 122 15.91 19.75 16.80
CA PRO A 122 16.52 18.76 15.92
C PRO A 122 17.91 18.28 16.36
N GLN A 123 18.73 19.18 16.92
CA GLN A 123 20.08 18.87 17.37
C GLN A 123 20.13 17.84 18.52
N ASP A 124 19.02 17.66 19.24
CA ASP A 124 18.94 16.65 20.30
C ASP A 124 18.92 15.22 19.74
N LEU A 125 18.78 15.06 18.40
CA LEU A 125 18.90 13.78 17.70
C LEU A 125 20.34 13.35 17.46
N ILE A 126 21.31 14.26 17.55
CA ILE A 126 22.74 13.96 17.33
C ILE A 126 23.23 12.94 18.36
N GLY A 127 23.87 11.89 17.87
CA GLY A 127 24.34 10.78 18.70
C GLY A 127 23.24 9.84 19.20
N LYS A 128 21.98 10.03 18.78
CA LYS A 128 20.84 9.19 19.18
C LYS A 128 20.43 8.22 18.08
N THR A 129 19.62 7.22 18.48
CA THR A 129 19.07 6.24 17.55
C THR A 129 17.64 6.59 17.18
N VAL A 130 17.37 6.66 15.87
CA VAL A 130 16.03 6.86 15.28
C VAL A 130 15.68 5.65 14.42
N ALA A 131 14.45 5.15 14.53
CA ALA A 131 13.99 4.01 13.73
C ALA A 131 13.25 4.47 12.47
N VAL A 132 13.36 3.66 11.42
CA VAL A 132 12.53 3.72 10.22
C VAL A 132 12.08 2.30 9.85
N SER A 133 10.98 2.17 9.11
CA SER A 133 10.50 0.84 8.70
C SER A 133 11.45 0.12 7.72
N GLY A 134 12.29 0.86 7.00
CA GLY A 134 13.29 0.30 6.10
C GLY A 134 14.29 1.35 5.63
N LEU A 135 15.56 0.98 5.57
CA LEU A 135 16.57 1.84 4.97
C LEU A 135 16.32 1.98 3.46
N ARG A 136 16.54 3.17 2.93
CA ARG A 136 16.30 3.54 1.51
C ARG A 136 14.85 3.36 1.06
N THR A 137 13.90 3.37 2.02
CA THR A 137 12.45 3.44 1.75
C THR A 137 11.93 4.85 2.07
N ALA A 138 10.65 5.13 1.75
CA ALA A 138 10.09 6.46 1.95
C ALA A 138 10.32 7.06 3.35
N PRO A 139 10.05 6.39 4.47
CA PRO A 139 10.28 6.97 5.79
C PRO A 139 11.74 7.34 6.04
N HIS A 140 12.71 6.58 5.50
CA HIS A 140 14.10 6.93 5.58
C HIS A 140 14.41 8.20 4.77
N LEU A 141 13.93 8.29 3.55
CA LEU A 141 14.15 9.46 2.69
C LEU A 141 13.51 10.73 3.26
N PHE A 142 12.35 10.64 3.89
CA PHE A 142 11.73 11.76 4.62
C PHE A 142 12.56 12.19 5.83
N LEU A 143 13.11 11.22 6.58
CA LEU A 143 14.02 11.53 7.68
C LEU A 143 15.30 12.21 7.18
N GLN A 144 15.90 11.71 6.09
CA GLN A 144 17.06 12.33 5.45
C GLN A 144 16.76 13.78 5.01
N ALA A 145 15.59 14.01 4.38
CA ALA A 145 15.16 15.35 3.99
C ALA A 145 15.01 16.28 5.20
N ALA A 146 14.50 15.76 6.33
CA ALA A 146 14.41 16.52 7.58
C ALA A 146 15.80 16.86 8.15
N LEU A 147 16.68 15.86 8.23
CA LEU A 147 18.06 16.07 8.71
C LEU A 147 18.80 17.10 7.85
N LYS A 148 18.69 16.99 6.53
CA LYS A 148 19.26 17.96 5.58
C LYS A 148 18.73 19.38 5.80
N LYS A 149 17.41 19.53 5.98
CA LYS A 149 16.77 20.82 6.28
C LYS A 149 17.29 21.44 7.61
N TRP A 150 17.67 20.60 8.57
CA TRP A 150 18.21 21.01 9.87
C TRP A 150 19.74 21.13 9.88
N GLU A 151 20.40 20.90 8.74
CA GLU A 151 21.85 20.94 8.59
C GLU A 151 22.55 19.93 9.52
N ILE A 152 21.90 18.78 9.81
CA ILE A 152 22.45 17.68 10.60
C ILE A 152 22.96 16.61 9.63
N PRO A 153 24.27 16.29 9.63
CA PRO A 153 24.79 15.18 8.84
C PRO A 153 24.14 13.86 9.27
N GLU A 154 23.69 13.04 8.30
CA GLU A 154 23.03 11.75 8.59
C GLU A 154 23.90 10.84 9.46
N LYS A 155 25.22 10.85 9.23
CA LYS A 155 26.19 10.06 10.01
C LYS A 155 26.19 10.38 11.50
N ASP A 156 25.67 11.53 11.89
CA ASP A 156 25.61 11.97 13.30
C ASP A 156 24.35 11.46 14.02
N VAL A 157 23.44 10.77 13.29
CA VAL A 157 22.24 10.12 13.83
C VAL A 157 22.27 8.64 13.49
N SER A 158 22.13 7.76 14.49
CA SER A 158 22.06 6.31 14.24
C SER A 158 20.68 5.96 13.70
N ILE A 159 20.58 5.57 12.41
CA ILE A 159 19.29 5.18 11.80
C ILE A 159 19.23 3.68 11.67
N ILE A 160 18.20 3.06 12.27
CA ILE A 160 17.99 1.60 12.23
C ILE A 160 16.72 1.24 11.48
N SER A 161 16.73 0.08 10.81
CA SER A 161 15.57 -0.51 10.13
C SER A 161 14.88 -1.53 11.03
N THR A 162 13.56 -1.40 11.19
CA THR A 162 12.75 -2.31 12.01
C THR A 162 11.92 -3.30 11.18
N GLY A 163 11.74 -3.05 9.88
CA GLY A 163 10.99 -3.94 8.98
C GLY A 163 9.58 -3.47 8.66
N GLY A 164 8.92 -2.74 9.55
CA GLY A 164 7.56 -2.22 9.36
C GLY A 164 7.23 -1.05 10.29
N THR A 165 6.15 -0.32 9.99
CA THR A 165 5.74 0.84 10.80
C THR A 165 5.30 0.43 12.21
N SER A 166 4.62 -0.73 12.35
CA SER A 166 4.27 -1.29 13.65
C SER A 166 5.49 -1.63 14.49
N ASP A 167 6.53 -2.20 13.85
CA ASP A 167 7.77 -2.57 14.53
C ASP A 167 8.55 -1.30 14.97
N SER A 168 8.52 -0.26 14.13
CA SER A 168 9.07 1.05 14.46
C SER A 168 8.38 1.68 15.68
N PHE A 169 7.04 1.60 15.73
CA PHE A 169 6.28 2.03 16.90
C PHE A 169 6.66 1.23 18.15
N MET A 170 6.79 -0.10 18.05
CA MET A 170 7.19 -0.95 19.19
C MET A 170 8.59 -0.63 19.68
N ALA A 171 9.54 -0.35 18.78
CA ALA A 171 10.89 0.09 19.15
C ALA A 171 10.89 1.42 19.92
N LEU A 172 10.02 2.36 19.53
CA LEU A 172 9.83 3.61 20.27
C LEU A 172 9.17 3.37 21.63
N ALA A 173 8.07 2.60 21.66
CA ALA A 173 7.31 2.30 22.88
C ALA A 173 8.16 1.58 23.93
N SER A 174 9.07 0.70 23.52
CA SER A 174 10.03 0.01 24.39
C SER A 174 11.28 0.84 24.70
N LYS A 175 11.35 2.12 24.25
CA LYS A 175 12.46 3.06 24.45
C LYS A 175 13.80 2.58 23.91
N GLN A 176 13.79 1.68 22.92
CA GLN A 176 15.01 1.25 22.21
C GLN A 176 15.55 2.38 21.30
N VAL A 177 14.66 3.28 20.88
CA VAL A 177 15.00 4.46 20.07
C VAL A 177 14.40 5.72 20.68
N VAL A 178 14.98 6.89 20.41
CA VAL A 178 14.46 8.17 20.88
C VAL A 178 13.41 8.77 19.96
N GLY A 179 13.33 8.27 18.72
CA GLY A 179 12.38 8.75 17.73
C GLY A 179 12.17 7.74 16.62
N THR A 180 11.08 7.91 15.89
CA THR A 180 10.78 7.09 14.72
C THR A 180 9.83 7.81 13.77
N VAL A 181 9.86 7.42 12.50
CA VAL A 181 8.95 7.94 11.46
C VAL A 181 7.73 7.05 11.37
N LEU A 182 6.57 7.60 11.72
CA LEU A 182 5.29 6.90 11.80
C LEU A 182 4.24 7.53 10.88
N THR A 183 3.18 6.78 10.67
CA THR A 183 1.93 7.25 10.05
C THR A 183 0.76 6.90 10.96
N PRO A 184 -0.43 7.52 10.80
CA PRO A 184 -1.62 7.06 11.49
C PRO A 184 -1.82 5.54 11.34
N PRO A 185 -2.27 4.84 12.39
CA PRO A 185 -2.62 5.29 13.73
C PRO A 185 -1.44 5.33 14.71
N PHE A 186 -0.25 4.92 14.28
CA PHE A 186 0.87 4.67 15.19
C PHE A 186 1.45 5.95 15.77
N ASP A 187 1.38 7.07 15.04
CA ASP A 187 1.77 8.39 15.55
C ASP A 187 0.82 8.86 16.67
N ASP A 188 -0.51 8.68 16.52
CA ASP A 188 -1.49 8.99 17.56
C ASP A 188 -1.37 8.03 18.76
N LYS A 189 -1.17 6.72 18.49
CA LYS A 189 -0.90 5.74 19.56
C LYS A 189 0.36 6.08 20.34
N ALA A 190 1.41 6.54 19.69
CA ALA A 190 2.61 6.96 20.38
C ALA A 190 2.35 8.17 21.30
N VAL A 191 1.55 9.14 20.83
CA VAL A 191 1.14 10.29 21.65
C VAL A 191 0.33 9.84 22.87
N SER A 192 -0.60 8.90 22.72
CA SER A 192 -1.43 8.41 23.83
C SER A 192 -0.63 7.71 24.94
N ILE A 193 0.56 7.19 24.63
CA ILE A 193 1.47 6.56 25.62
C ILE A 193 2.64 7.46 26.02
N GLY A 194 2.57 8.77 25.69
CA GLY A 194 3.44 9.78 26.25
C GLY A 194 4.59 10.28 25.37
N PHE A 195 4.63 9.87 24.09
CA PHE A 195 5.54 10.45 23.10
C PHE A 195 4.95 11.74 22.50
N LYS A 196 5.68 12.41 21.64
CA LYS A 196 5.19 13.64 20.97
C LYS A 196 5.41 13.62 19.47
N LYS A 197 4.47 14.20 18.73
CA LYS A 197 4.64 14.53 17.30
C LYS A 197 5.64 15.66 17.22
N PHE A 198 6.84 15.36 16.72
CA PHE A 198 7.93 16.33 16.67
C PHE A 198 7.84 17.18 15.39
N MET A 199 7.67 16.52 14.23
CA MET A 199 7.58 17.22 12.97
C MET A 199 6.76 16.42 11.95
N PHE A 200 5.87 17.08 11.23
CA PHE A 200 5.25 16.53 10.03
C PHE A 200 6.26 16.54 8.87
N LEU A 201 6.52 15.36 8.30
CA LEU A 201 7.53 15.19 7.26
C LEU A 201 6.93 15.21 5.84
N GLY A 202 5.62 15.07 5.72
CA GLY A 202 4.93 14.91 4.41
C GLY A 202 5.14 16.06 3.45
N ASP A 203 5.43 17.26 3.96
CA ASP A 203 5.67 18.45 3.14
C ASP A 203 7.14 18.62 2.70
N LEU A 204 8.03 17.70 3.09
CA LEU A 204 9.46 17.82 2.81
C LEU A 204 9.87 17.26 1.46
N ALA A 205 9.09 16.33 0.91
CA ALA A 205 9.38 15.71 -0.38
C ALA A 205 8.10 15.13 -1.00
N ASP A 206 8.00 15.22 -2.32
CA ASP A 206 6.99 14.55 -3.12
C ASP A 206 7.40 13.09 -3.33
N ILE A 207 6.93 12.21 -2.48
CA ILE A 207 7.25 10.78 -2.55
C ILE A 207 5.95 9.99 -2.73
N PRO A 208 5.80 9.17 -3.80
CA PRO A 208 4.65 8.31 -3.97
C PRO A 208 4.58 7.30 -2.83
N TYR A 209 3.38 7.04 -2.32
CA TYR A 209 3.26 6.32 -1.06
C TYR A 209 2.74 4.90 -1.21
N VAL A 210 1.44 4.75 -1.31
CA VAL A 210 0.76 3.45 -1.40
C VAL A 210 -0.04 3.36 -2.69
N GLY A 211 0.02 2.21 -3.32
CA GLY A 211 -0.69 1.91 -4.55
C GLY A 211 -0.62 0.42 -4.84
N VAL A 212 -0.38 0.07 -6.09
CA VAL A 212 -0.18 -1.31 -6.54
C VAL A 212 1.07 -1.38 -7.41
N MET A 213 2.03 -2.14 -6.93
CA MET A 213 3.23 -2.53 -7.67
C MET A 213 3.11 -3.99 -8.11
N THR A 214 3.59 -4.28 -9.30
CA THR A 214 3.68 -5.65 -9.83
C THR A 214 4.94 -5.81 -10.69
N SER A 215 5.19 -7.03 -11.21
CA SER A 215 6.30 -7.29 -12.13
C SER A 215 5.86 -7.19 -13.60
N GLN A 216 6.82 -6.90 -14.49
CA GLN A 216 6.59 -6.96 -15.94
C GLN A 216 6.11 -8.35 -16.38
N ASN A 217 6.61 -9.41 -15.73
CA ASN A 217 6.17 -10.78 -16.00
C ASN A 217 4.69 -10.99 -15.63
N GLU A 218 4.25 -10.44 -14.51
CA GLU A 218 2.83 -10.50 -14.11
C GLU A 218 1.95 -9.74 -15.13
N ILE A 219 2.38 -8.56 -15.58
CA ILE A 219 1.65 -7.81 -16.63
C ILE A 219 1.53 -8.62 -17.92
N LYS A 220 2.59 -9.29 -18.33
CA LYS A 220 2.60 -10.11 -19.56
C LYS A 220 1.66 -11.30 -19.48
N ASN A 221 1.63 -12.00 -18.34
CA ASN A 221 0.96 -13.30 -18.21
C ASN A 221 -0.45 -13.20 -17.60
N ASN A 222 -0.72 -12.17 -16.76
CA ASN A 222 -1.94 -12.09 -15.95
C ASN A 222 -2.65 -10.74 -16.07
N ARG A 223 -2.58 -10.11 -17.24
CA ARG A 223 -3.11 -8.75 -17.49
C ARG A 223 -4.58 -8.59 -17.07
N GLU A 224 -5.42 -9.61 -17.32
CA GLU A 224 -6.82 -9.57 -16.96
C GLU A 224 -7.02 -9.65 -15.43
N THR A 225 -6.22 -10.44 -14.73
CA THR A 225 -6.24 -10.51 -13.27
C THR A 225 -5.84 -9.16 -12.65
N ILE A 226 -4.84 -8.49 -13.22
CA ILE A 226 -4.46 -7.13 -12.81
C ILE A 226 -5.63 -6.18 -13.02
N ARG A 227 -6.23 -6.14 -14.23
CA ARG A 227 -7.37 -5.26 -14.55
C ARG A 227 -8.52 -5.42 -13.56
N ARG A 228 -8.90 -6.67 -13.24
CA ARG A 228 -9.96 -6.99 -12.27
C ARG A 228 -9.58 -6.53 -10.85
N THR A 229 -8.32 -6.73 -10.45
CA THR A 229 -7.81 -6.27 -9.15
C THR A 229 -7.88 -4.74 -9.04
N LEU A 230 -7.42 -4.02 -10.08
CA LEU A 230 -7.48 -2.56 -10.09
C LEU A 230 -8.91 -2.04 -10.07
N ALA A 231 -9.84 -2.69 -10.80
CA ALA A 231 -11.25 -2.33 -10.77
C ALA A 231 -11.87 -2.48 -9.37
N ALA A 232 -11.61 -3.62 -8.69
CA ALA A 232 -12.07 -3.85 -7.32
C ALA A 232 -11.51 -2.82 -6.33
N LEU A 233 -10.23 -2.46 -6.46
CA LEU A 233 -9.58 -1.47 -5.63
C LEU A 233 -10.12 -0.05 -5.89
N MET A 234 -10.41 0.31 -7.12
CA MET A 234 -11.01 1.61 -7.44
C MET A 234 -12.47 1.71 -6.99
N GLU A 235 -13.23 0.60 -7.03
CA GLU A 235 -14.56 0.56 -6.39
C GLU A 235 -14.46 0.79 -4.89
N SER A 236 -13.44 0.24 -4.22
CA SER A 236 -13.23 0.48 -2.80
C SER A 236 -12.88 1.93 -2.48
N VAL A 237 -12.09 2.58 -3.33
CA VAL A 237 -11.78 4.03 -3.22
C VAL A 237 -13.06 4.86 -3.31
N ALA A 238 -13.92 4.58 -4.30
CA ALA A 238 -15.20 5.26 -4.44
C ALA A 238 -16.12 5.02 -3.23
N TRP A 239 -16.16 3.78 -2.73
CA TRP A 239 -16.95 3.42 -1.56
C TRP A 239 -16.46 4.13 -0.29
N ILE A 240 -15.14 4.18 -0.02
CA ILE A 240 -14.56 4.90 1.12
C ILE A 240 -14.99 6.37 1.12
N ARG A 241 -14.98 7.01 -0.03
CA ARG A 241 -15.37 8.41 -0.17
C ARG A 241 -16.87 8.65 0.08
N ALA A 242 -17.71 7.70 -0.33
CA ALA A 242 -19.16 7.79 -0.22
C ALA A 242 -19.69 7.35 1.16
N ASN A 243 -18.95 6.53 1.92
CA ASN A 243 -19.43 5.87 3.14
C ASN A 243 -18.54 6.19 4.35
N ARG A 244 -18.54 7.49 4.75
CA ARG A 244 -17.70 7.98 5.87
C ARG A 244 -17.90 7.18 7.15
N GLU A 245 -19.15 7.02 7.60
CA GLU A 245 -19.45 6.38 8.88
C GLU A 245 -18.98 4.92 8.94
N GLU A 246 -19.26 4.16 7.89
CA GLU A 246 -18.81 2.75 7.82
C GLU A 246 -17.29 2.64 7.70
N SER A 247 -16.64 3.55 6.97
CA SER A 247 -15.18 3.61 6.89
C SER A 247 -14.56 3.89 8.26
N VAL A 248 -15.11 4.84 9.00
CA VAL A 248 -14.67 5.15 10.37
C VAL A 248 -14.88 3.95 11.31
N LYS A 249 -16.04 3.28 11.26
CA LYS A 249 -16.29 2.04 12.03
C LYS A 249 -15.28 0.95 11.72
N MET A 250 -14.94 0.77 10.45
CA MET A 250 -13.92 -0.19 10.02
C MET A 250 -12.54 0.17 10.59
N ILE A 251 -12.19 1.45 10.58
CA ILE A 251 -10.95 1.96 11.16
C ILE A 251 -10.90 1.65 12.67
N VAL A 252 -11.94 2.02 13.43
CA VAL A 252 -12.04 1.72 14.87
C VAL A 252 -11.84 0.22 15.14
N GLY A 253 -12.59 -0.62 14.45
CA GLY A 253 -12.57 -2.08 14.65
C GLY A 253 -11.24 -2.72 14.30
N LYS A 254 -10.65 -2.33 13.16
CA LYS A 254 -9.44 -2.95 12.64
C LYS A 254 -8.18 -2.51 13.39
N PHE A 255 -8.10 -1.23 13.75
CA PHE A 255 -6.89 -0.65 14.33
C PHE A 255 -6.94 -0.46 15.85
N LYS A 256 -8.10 -0.74 16.46
CA LYS A 256 -8.31 -0.58 17.92
C LYS A 256 -7.98 0.83 18.40
N VAL A 257 -8.49 1.81 17.68
CA VAL A 257 -8.40 3.25 18.00
C VAL A 257 -9.78 3.76 18.44
N ASN A 258 -9.82 4.91 19.11
CA ASN A 258 -11.08 5.53 19.49
C ASN A 258 -11.75 6.24 18.30
N GLN A 259 -13.01 6.65 18.47
CA GLN A 259 -13.81 7.27 17.43
C GLN A 259 -13.17 8.56 16.88
N THR A 260 -12.65 9.42 17.75
CA THR A 260 -12.04 10.70 17.36
C THR A 260 -10.77 10.50 16.54
N GLU A 261 -9.90 9.56 16.95
CA GLU A 261 -8.71 9.17 16.21
C GLU A 261 -9.06 8.61 14.82
N ALA A 262 -10.09 7.76 14.76
CA ALA A 262 -10.55 7.18 13.50
C ALA A 262 -11.11 8.23 12.55
N GLU A 263 -11.86 9.21 13.05
CA GLU A 263 -12.41 10.31 12.26
C GLU A 263 -11.31 11.23 11.70
N GLY A 264 -10.34 11.60 12.53
CA GLY A 264 -9.18 12.39 12.11
C GLY A 264 -8.35 11.68 11.03
N THR A 265 -8.14 10.39 11.21
CA THR A 265 -7.43 9.54 10.24
C THR A 265 -8.19 9.42 8.93
N TYR A 266 -9.51 9.18 8.99
CA TYR A 266 -10.35 9.12 7.79
C TYR A 266 -10.28 10.44 7.01
N ALA A 267 -10.41 11.59 7.69
CA ALA A 267 -10.33 12.90 7.06
C ALA A 267 -9.00 13.11 6.34
N THR A 268 -7.89 12.74 6.98
CA THR A 268 -6.54 12.79 6.38
C THR A 268 -6.44 11.90 5.16
N LEU A 269 -6.88 10.63 5.26
CA LEU A 269 -6.84 9.68 4.16
C LEU A 269 -7.63 10.14 2.95
N VAL A 270 -8.89 10.53 3.15
CA VAL A 270 -9.79 10.92 2.04
C VAL A 270 -9.28 12.16 1.32
N LYS A 271 -8.67 13.11 2.05
CA LYS A 271 -8.05 14.30 1.45
C LYS A 271 -6.90 13.93 0.50
N MET A 272 -6.11 12.91 0.86
CA MET A 272 -4.93 12.47 0.11
C MET A 272 -5.23 11.39 -0.94
N LEU A 273 -6.39 10.72 -0.84
CA LEU A 273 -6.74 9.56 -1.66
C LEU A 273 -7.07 10.01 -3.10
N ASN A 274 -6.30 9.53 -4.07
CA ASN A 274 -6.52 9.80 -5.49
C ASN A 274 -7.86 9.24 -5.96
N LYS A 275 -8.58 10.03 -6.76
CA LYS A 275 -9.90 9.63 -7.27
C LYS A 275 -9.83 8.65 -8.43
N ASP A 276 -8.75 8.71 -9.21
CA ASP A 276 -8.57 7.98 -10.46
C ASP A 276 -7.45 6.92 -10.42
N GLY A 277 -6.74 6.80 -9.29
CA GLY A 277 -5.67 5.84 -9.11
C GLY A 277 -4.37 6.16 -9.89
N ARG A 278 -4.26 7.35 -10.47
CA ARG A 278 -3.12 7.74 -11.29
C ARG A 278 -2.00 8.32 -10.43
N LEU A 279 -0.77 7.93 -10.77
CA LEU A 279 0.42 8.56 -10.20
C LEU A 279 0.67 9.89 -10.90
N ASN A 280 0.78 10.97 -10.13
CA ASN A 280 1.12 12.29 -10.65
C ASN A 280 2.55 12.26 -11.26
N PRO A 281 2.71 12.61 -12.56
CA PRO A 281 4.02 12.60 -13.21
C PRO A 281 5.07 13.51 -12.55
N LYS A 282 4.65 14.62 -11.92
CA LYS A 282 5.56 15.50 -11.17
C LYS A 282 6.09 14.81 -9.92
N VAL A 283 5.22 14.11 -9.18
CA VAL A 283 5.62 13.33 -8.00
C VAL A 283 6.55 12.19 -8.40
N ALA A 284 6.25 11.47 -9.49
CA ALA A 284 7.12 10.42 -10.00
C ALA A 284 8.52 10.95 -10.34
N ARG A 285 8.60 12.09 -11.04
CA ARG A 285 9.86 12.74 -11.41
C ARG A 285 10.63 13.24 -10.19
N GLY A 286 9.97 13.99 -9.31
CA GLY A 286 10.58 14.51 -8.08
C GLY A 286 11.15 13.40 -7.20
N TYR A 287 10.44 12.26 -7.14
CA TYR A 287 10.94 11.10 -6.39
C TYR A 287 12.20 10.49 -7.02
N ILE A 288 12.25 10.33 -8.34
CA ILE A 288 13.47 9.85 -9.03
C ILE A 288 14.63 10.83 -8.84
N ASP A 289 14.37 12.13 -8.91
CA ASP A 289 15.41 13.16 -8.68
C ASP A 289 15.94 13.11 -7.24
N LEU A 290 15.09 12.82 -6.27
CA LEU A 290 15.50 12.59 -4.88
C LEU A 290 16.41 11.35 -4.78
N LEU A 291 16.03 10.25 -5.42
CA LEU A 291 16.81 9.01 -5.41
C LEU A 291 18.20 9.16 -6.05
N ARG A 292 18.35 10.04 -7.05
CA ARG A 292 19.63 10.33 -7.71
C ARG A 292 20.68 10.91 -6.76
N GLN A 293 20.27 11.52 -5.64
CA GLN A 293 21.22 12.06 -4.66
C GLN A 293 22.06 10.96 -4.01
N ASP A 294 21.48 9.74 -3.89
CA ASP A 294 22.12 8.61 -3.18
C ASP A 294 22.36 7.38 -4.07
N ARG A 295 22.00 7.43 -5.37
CA ARG A 295 22.03 6.27 -6.27
C ARG A 295 22.45 6.63 -7.69
N PRO A 296 23.17 5.75 -8.37
CA PRO A 296 23.53 5.95 -9.77
C PRO A 296 22.33 5.66 -10.70
N ILE A 297 21.34 6.55 -10.73
CA ILE A 297 20.24 6.50 -11.69
C ILE A 297 20.61 7.39 -12.87
N ALA A 298 20.51 6.83 -14.09
CA ALA A 298 20.85 7.54 -15.32
C ALA A 298 20.11 8.89 -15.42
N ALA A 299 20.80 9.93 -15.89
CA ALA A 299 20.24 11.28 -15.96
C ALA A 299 19.01 11.35 -16.89
N ASP A 300 18.99 10.55 -17.94
CA ASP A 300 17.91 10.41 -18.92
C ASP A 300 16.84 9.37 -18.54
N PHE A 301 16.89 8.81 -17.33
CA PHE A 301 15.88 7.85 -16.88
C PHE A 301 14.51 8.53 -16.79
N ASP A 302 13.57 8.05 -17.60
CA ASP A 302 12.19 8.51 -17.59
C ASP A 302 11.34 7.68 -16.62
N PRO A 303 10.79 8.28 -15.54
CA PRO A 303 9.92 7.60 -14.60
C PRO A 303 8.68 6.97 -15.23
N GLN A 304 8.22 7.45 -16.39
CA GLN A 304 7.06 6.88 -17.08
C GLN A 304 7.33 5.46 -17.60
N LYS A 305 8.58 5.07 -17.81
CA LYS A 305 8.94 3.71 -18.23
C LYS A 305 8.63 2.63 -17.18
N ILE A 306 8.45 3.03 -15.93
CA ILE A 306 8.11 2.14 -14.80
C ILE A 306 6.68 2.35 -14.30
N VAL A 307 5.80 2.97 -15.13
CA VAL A 307 4.40 3.22 -14.82
C VAL A 307 3.53 2.72 -15.97
N ASP A 308 2.59 1.83 -15.70
CA ASP A 308 1.58 1.36 -16.66
C ASP A 308 0.18 1.48 -16.07
N LEU A 309 -0.48 2.56 -16.33
CA LEU A 309 -1.84 2.86 -15.88
C LEU A 309 -2.92 2.48 -16.92
N SER A 310 -2.54 1.77 -17.98
CA SER A 310 -3.45 1.41 -19.09
C SER A 310 -4.54 0.40 -18.68
N MET A 311 -4.35 -0.28 -17.55
CA MET A 311 -5.29 -1.26 -17.00
C MET A 311 -6.25 -0.66 -15.97
N LEU A 312 -6.11 0.62 -15.61
CA LEU A 312 -7.06 1.30 -14.75
C LEU A 312 -8.43 1.42 -15.44
N PRO A 313 -9.53 1.32 -14.68
CA PRO A 313 -10.85 1.62 -15.23
C PRO A 313 -10.89 3.07 -15.76
N ALA A 314 -11.75 3.32 -16.75
CA ALA A 314 -11.99 4.69 -17.21
C ALA A 314 -12.43 5.57 -16.04
N ALA A 315 -11.93 6.79 -15.99
CA ALA A 315 -12.37 7.77 -14.98
C ALA A 315 -13.88 8.00 -15.12
N ARG A 316 -14.61 7.78 -14.04
CA ARG A 316 -16.06 8.02 -13.98
C ARG A 316 -16.33 9.45 -13.56
#